data_c85f2179c9fa8d34f13581ae79086c77
#
_entry.id   c85f2179c9fa8d34f13581ae79086c77
#
_cell.length_a   1.000
_cell.length_b   1.000
_cell.length_c   1.000
_cell.angle_alpha   90.00
_cell.angle_beta   90.00
_cell.angle_gamma   90.00
#
_symmetry.space_group_name_H-M   'P 1'
#
loop_
_entity.id
_entity.type
_entity.pdbx_description
1 polymer ?
#
loop_
_entity_poly.entity_id
_entity_poly.type
_entity_poly.pdbx_seq_one_letter_code
_entity_poly.pdbx_strand_id
1 'polypeptide(L)'
;MQFKITFKQQLLLILPLILKNGILFGIYFYFFGFEFSSSFYAYILFFIILFDIFPTILVHIQYLLKNRSVILAIDKDVRELTYNSPLRVLKYSFDDIHTVQHFASYGGGAGVYSFGEYRYFKIIFKDNVEVIITCLMINNIKNILPNLLGVEVDKKLRVVAFIY
;
A
#
# COMPACT_ATOMS: atom_id res chain seq x y z
N MET A 1 -6.28 7.56 18.74
CA MET A 1 -6.81 6.75 17.60
C MET A 1 -5.96 5.51 17.41
N GLN A 2 -6.57 4.35 17.07
CA GLN A 2 -5.81 3.11 16.86
C GLN A 2 -6.04 2.58 15.45
N PHE A 3 -4.98 2.09 14.83
CA PHE A 3 -4.97 1.54 13.48
C PHE A 3 -4.33 0.14 13.47
N LYS A 4 -4.98 -0.78 12.77
CA LYS A 4 -4.49 -2.14 12.53
C LYS A 4 -5.00 -2.61 11.17
N ILE A 5 -4.36 -3.60 10.59
CA ILE A 5 -4.87 -4.21 9.35
C ILE A 5 -6.20 -4.92 9.65
N THR A 6 -7.20 -4.62 8.82
CA THR A 6 -8.51 -5.29 8.85
C THR A 6 -8.76 -5.99 7.51
N PHE A 7 -9.59 -7.03 7.53
CA PHE A 7 -10.01 -7.72 6.30
C PHE A 7 -10.69 -6.75 5.31
N LYS A 8 -11.50 -5.82 5.81
CA LYS A 8 -12.16 -4.80 5.00
C LYS A 8 -11.16 -3.93 4.22
N GLN A 9 -10.07 -3.49 4.87
CA GLN A 9 -9.04 -2.68 4.21
C GLN A 9 -8.29 -3.47 3.13
N GLN A 10 -7.98 -4.75 3.40
CA GLN A 10 -7.36 -5.62 2.41
C GLN A 10 -8.28 -5.80 1.19
N LEU A 11 -9.56 -6.09 1.44
CA LEU A 11 -10.55 -6.26 0.37
C LEU A 11 -10.69 -5.00 -0.48
N LEU A 12 -10.78 -3.82 0.13
CA LEU A 12 -10.89 -2.55 -0.58
C LEU A 12 -9.69 -2.26 -1.50
N LEU A 13 -8.49 -2.71 -1.14
CA LEU A 13 -7.29 -2.53 -1.97
C LEU A 13 -7.19 -3.58 -3.10
N ILE A 14 -7.67 -4.80 -2.87
CA ILE A 14 -7.65 -5.87 -3.88
C ILE A 14 -8.84 -5.77 -4.84
N LEU A 15 -9.96 -5.24 -4.39
CA LEU A 15 -11.20 -5.17 -5.18
C LEU A 15 -11.01 -4.49 -6.56
N PRO A 16 -10.30 -3.35 -6.69
CA PRO A 16 -10.03 -2.75 -8.00
C PRO A 16 -9.25 -3.68 -8.94
N LEU A 17 -8.30 -4.45 -8.41
CA LEU A 17 -7.55 -5.45 -9.18
C LEU A 17 -8.50 -6.53 -9.73
N ILE A 18 -9.36 -7.08 -8.86
CA ILE A 18 -10.29 -8.15 -9.24
C ILE A 18 -11.30 -7.64 -10.27
N LEU A 19 -11.91 -6.47 -10.03
CA LEU A 19 -12.94 -5.92 -10.93
C LEU A 19 -12.35 -5.56 -12.29
N LYS A 20 -11.23 -4.82 -12.32
CA LYS A 20 -10.59 -4.40 -13.57
C LYS A 20 -10.18 -5.61 -14.41
N ASN A 21 -9.44 -6.54 -13.82
CA ASN A 21 -8.95 -7.69 -14.56
C ASN A 21 -10.07 -8.70 -14.86
N GLY A 22 -11.04 -8.86 -13.96
CA GLY A 22 -12.24 -9.69 -14.21
C GLY A 22 -13.06 -9.21 -15.41
N ILE A 23 -13.24 -7.90 -15.56
CA ILE A 23 -13.91 -7.31 -16.73
C ILE A 23 -13.09 -7.58 -17.99
N LEU A 24 -11.78 -7.34 -17.96
CA LEU A 24 -10.89 -7.58 -19.12
C LEU A 24 -10.90 -9.05 -19.55
N PHE A 25 -10.80 -9.98 -18.61
CA PHE A 25 -10.91 -11.42 -18.89
C PHE A 25 -12.32 -11.79 -19.41
N GLY A 26 -13.39 -11.23 -18.81
CA GLY A 26 -14.76 -11.44 -19.25
C GLY A 26 -14.98 -11.00 -20.70
N ILE A 27 -14.49 -9.83 -21.07
CA ILE A 27 -14.54 -9.33 -22.45
C ILE A 27 -13.76 -10.25 -23.38
N TYR A 28 -12.55 -10.65 -22.98
CA TYR A 28 -11.76 -11.59 -23.78
C TYR A 28 -12.49 -12.89 -24.06
N PHE A 29 -13.01 -13.55 -23.00
CA PHE A 29 -13.74 -14.83 -23.16
C PHE A 29 -15.04 -14.70 -23.93
N TYR A 30 -15.73 -13.56 -23.84
CA TYR A 30 -16.94 -13.30 -24.60
C TYR A 30 -16.67 -13.27 -26.12
N PHE A 31 -15.56 -12.64 -26.55
CA PHE A 31 -15.24 -12.50 -27.97
C PHE A 31 -14.48 -13.68 -28.58
N PHE A 32 -13.62 -14.34 -27.79
CA PHE A 32 -12.66 -15.34 -28.27
C PHE A 32 -12.88 -16.74 -27.70
N GLY A 33 -13.85 -16.92 -26.79
CA GLY A 33 -14.06 -18.18 -26.11
C GLY A 33 -12.85 -18.58 -25.24
N PHE A 34 -12.71 -19.89 -24.99
CA PHE A 34 -11.56 -20.45 -24.26
C PHE A 34 -10.41 -20.87 -25.17
N GLU A 35 -10.45 -20.49 -26.44
CA GLU A 35 -9.38 -20.81 -27.40
C GLU A 35 -8.22 -19.83 -27.24
N PHE A 36 -7.13 -20.27 -26.63
CA PHE A 36 -5.87 -19.51 -26.55
C PHE A 36 -5.04 -19.58 -27.83
N SER A 37 -5.59 -20.07 -28.93
CA SER A 37 -4.88 -20.30 -30.20
C SER A 37 -4.50 -19.02 -30.95
N SER A 38 -5.18 -17.90 -30.69
CA SER A 38 -4.78 -16.64 -31.31
C SER A 38 -3.65 -15.99 -30.48
N SER A 39 -2.45 -16.19 -30.89
CA SER A 39 -1.21 -15.80 -30.23
C SER A 39 -1.21 -14.37 -29.71
N PHE A 40 -1.77 -13.41 -30.45
CA PHE A 40 -1.74 -11.99 -30.08
C PHE A 40 -2.49 -11.68 -28.76
N TYR A 41 -3.70 -12.20 -28.60
CA TYR A 41 -4.50 -11.93 -27.38
C TYR A 41 -3.98 -12.68 -26.15
N ALA A 42 -3.40 -13.85 -26.35
CA ALA A 42 -2.71 -14.58 -25.30
C ALA A 42 -1.49 -13.78 -24.77
N TYR A 43 -0.74 -13.10 -25.65
CA TYR A 43 0.34 -12.21 -25.24
C TYR A 43 -0.19 -11.01 -24.43
N ILE A 44 -1.29 -10.37 -24.85
CA ILE A 44 -1.89 -9.26 -24.09
C ILE A 44 -2.26 -9.70 -22.67
N LEU A 45 -2.93 -10.85 -22.51
CA LEU A 45 -3.26 -11.38 -21.20
C LEU A 45 -2.02 -11.70 -20.38
N PHE A 46 -0.99 -12.29 -20.99
CA PHE A 46 0.28 -12.54 -20.33
C PHE A 46 0.93 -11.25 -19.80
N PHE A 47 0.94 -10.17 -20.61
CA PHE A 47 1.45 -8.87 -20.18
C PHE A 47 0.64 -8.26 -19.05
N ILE A 48 -0.70 -8.38 -19.06
CA ILE A 48 -1.55 -7.92 -17.95
C ILE A 48 -1.19 -8.65 -16.65
N ILE A 49 -1.05 -9.97 -16.71
CA ILE A 49 -0.65 -10.77 -15.54
C ILE A 49 0.73 -10.33 -15.05
N LEU A 50 1.70 -10.24 -15.96
CA LEU A 50 3.09 -9.95 -15.61
C LEU A 50 3.27 -8.53 -15.04
N PHE A 51 2.63 -7.52 -15.62
CA PHE A 51 2.89 -6.12 -15.28
C PHE A 51 1.86 -5.47 -14.35
N ASP A 52 0.71 -6.07 -14.11
CA ASP A 52 -0.30 -5.54 -13.20
C ASP A 52 -0.63 -6.48 -12.04
N ILE A 53 -0.99 -7.73 -12.33
CA ILE A 53 -1.45 -8.66 -11.29
C ILE A 53 -0.28 -9.07 -10.41
N PHE A 54 0.82 -9.53 -10.98
CA PHE A 54 1.96 -10.06 -10.25
C PHE A 54 2.62 -9.01 -9.32
N PRO A 55 2.97 -7.79 -9.78
CA PRO A 55 3.51 -6.76 -8.89
C PRO A 55 2.53 -6.35 -7.79
N THR A 56 1.22 -6.29 -8.10
CA THR A 56 0.19 -5.96 -7.12
C THR A 56 0.12 -6.99 -6.00
N ILE A 57 0.13 -8.28 -6.33
CA ILE A 57 0.13 -9.36 -5.34
C ILE A 57 1.39 -9.32 -4.48
N LEU A 58 2.55 -9.14 -5.10
CA LEU A 58 3.83 -9.07 -4.36
C LEU A 58 3.85 -7.91 -3.35
N VAL A 59 3.44 -6.72 -3.78
CA VAL A 59 3.35 -5.55 -2.88
C VAL A 59 2.35 -5.80 -1.76
N HIS A 60 1.18 -6.37 -2.09
CA HIS A 60 0.17 -6.68 -1.08
C HIS A 60 0.69 -7.62 0.00
N ILE A 61 1.34 -8.71 -0.41
CA ILE A 61 1.94 -9.69 0.52
C ILE A 61 3.01 -9.00 1.36
N GLN A 62 3.89 -8.21 0.76
CA GLN A 62 4.96 -7.51 1.46
C GLN A 62 4.39 -6.56 2.54
N TYR A 63 3.36 -5.79 2.22
CA TYR A 63 2.71 -4.87 3.14
C TYR A 63 1.98 -5.61 4.27
N LEU A 64 1.31 -6.72 3.92
CA LEU A 64 0.66 -7.58 4.90
C LEU A 64 1.68 -8.16 5.89
N LEU A 65 2.76 -8.75 5.40
CA LEU A 65 3.81 -9.32 6.25
C LEU A 65 4.45 -8.27 7.15
N LYS A 66 4.62 -7.04 6.65
CA LYS A 66 5.23 -5.94 7.42
C LYS A 66 4.37 -5.48 8.58
N ASN A 67 3.05 -5.41 8.40
CA ASN A 67 2.16 -4.78 9.38
C ASN A 67 1.06 -5.68 9.94
N ARG A 68 0.96 -6.97 9.59
CA ARG A 68 -0.16 -7.87 10.02
C ARG A 68 -0.36 -7.96 11.53
N SER A 69 0.71 -7.85 12.29
CA SER A 69 0.71 -7.98 13.75
C SER A 69 1.03 -6.66 14.45
N VAL A 70 0.92 -5.53 13.72
CA VAL A 70 1.23 -4.21 14.24
C VAL A 70 -0.05 -3.48 14.62
N ILE A 71 -0.03 -2.81 15.77
CA ILE A 71 -1.04 -1.84 16.19
C ILE A 71 -0.33 -0.49 16.29
N LEU A 72 -0.81 0.47 15.52
CA LEU A 72 -0.37 1.86 15.61
C LEU A 72 -1.41 2.65 16.39
N ALA A 73 -1.00 3.28 17.46
CA ALA A 73 -1.83 4.24 18.19
C ALA A 73 -1.24 5.64 18.03
N ILE A 74 -2.10 6.60 17.71
CA ILE A 74 -1.74 8.02 17.58
C ILE A 74 -2.65 8.80 18.51
N ASP A 75 -2.04 9.47 19.46
CA ASP A 75 -2.70 10.40 20.38
C ASP A 75 -2.32 11.83 19.99
N LYS A 76 -3.31 12.60 19.54
CA LYS A 76 -3.12 13.99 19.13
C LYS A 76 -2.99 14.95 20.32
N ASP A 77 -3.70 14.65 21.40
CA ASP A 77 -3.80 15.55 22.54
C ASP A 77 -2.47 15.55 23.30
N VAL A 78 -1.86 14.37 23.44
CA VAL A 78 -0.54 14.20 24.08
C VAL A 78 0.61 14.27 23.04
N ARG A 79 0.31 14.34 21.74
CA ARG A 79 1.28 14.35 20.64
C ARG A 79 2.21 13.14 20.68
N GLU A 80 1.63 11.94 20.89
CA GLU A 80 2.40 10.69 20.98
C GLU A 80 2.00 9.69 19.89
N LEU A 81 3.01 8.94 19.44
CA LEU A 81 2.87 7.79 18.54
C LEU A 81 3.35 6.54 19.27
N THR A 82 2.49 5.54 19.37
CA THR A 82 2.85 4.21 19.88
C THR A 82 2.76 3.19 18.76
N TYR A 83 3.89 2.53 18.47
CA TYR A 83 3.99 1.45 17.50
C TYR A 83 4.21 0.14 18.25
N ASN A 84 3.17 -0.67 18.33
CA ASN A 84 3.20 -1.96 19.02
C ASN A 84 3.31 -3.09 17.99
N SER A 85 4.42 -3.80 18.02
CA SER A 85 4.70 -4.98 17.20
C SER A 85 5.06 -6.18 18.10
N PRO A 86 5.00 -7.43 17.60
CA PRO A 86 5.36 -8.60 18.38
C PRO A 86 6.78 -8.59 18.94
N LEU A 87 7.69 -7.84 18.30
CA LEU A 87 9.10 -7.78 18.69
C LEU A 87 9.41 -6.64 19.65
N ARG A 88 8.66 -5.54 19.58
CA ARG A 88 8.94 -4.33 20.35
C ARG A 88 7.74 -3.41 20.43
N VAL A 89 7.66 -2.69 21.53
CA VAL A 89 6.77 -1.55 21.70
C VAL A 89 7.62 -0.29 21.65
N LEU A 90 7.30 0.61 20.73
CA LEU A 90 7.96 1.89 20.57
C LEU A 90 6.98 2.99 20.90
N LYS A 91 7.39 3.94 21.72
CA LYS A 91 6.60 5.11 22.12
C LYS A 91 7.44 6.36 21.91
N TYR A 92 6.97 7.26 21.03
CA TYR A 92 7.67 8.48 20.66
C TYR A 92 6.75 9.68 20.71
N SER A 93 7.29 10.82 21.12
CA SER A 93 6.66 12.11 20.88
C SER A 93 6.70 12.48 19.40
N PHE A 94 5.75 13.28 18.93
CA PHE A 94 5.84 13.85 17.58
C PHE A 94 7.10 14.72 17.41
N ASP A 95 7.57 15.32 18.50
CA ASP A 95 8.78 16.16 18.50
C ASP A 95 10.07 15.33 18.30
N ASP A 96 10.01 14.02 18.49
CA ASP A 96 11.11 13.09 18.20
C ASP A 96 11.17 12.67 16.73
N ILE A 97 10.17 13.04 15.93
CA ILE A 97 10.17 12.76 14.51
C ILE A 97 11.22 13.61 13.82
N HIS A 98 12.18 12.97 13.17
CA HIS A 98 13.21 13.63 12.38
C HIS A 98 12.69 13.90 10.97
N THR A 99 12.12 12.87 10.32
CA THR A 99 11.55 13.03 8.96
C THR A 99 10.45 12.03 8.67
N VAL A 100 9.51 12.43 7.81
CA VAL A 100 8.44 11.55 7.33
C VAL A 100 8.51 11.46 5.81
N GLN A 101 8.74 10.27 5.30
CA GLN A 101 8.83 10.01 3.87
C GLN A 101 7.58 9.26 3.40
N HIS A 102 6.95 9.74 2.34
CA HIS A 102 5.81 9.10 1.69
C HIS A 102 6.24 8.44 0.38
N PHE A 103 6.21 7.14 0.34
CA PHE A 103 6.48 6.35 -0.86
C PHE A 103 5.18 5.97 -1.56
N ALA A 104 5.08 6.32 -2.84
CA ALA A 104 3.95 5.98 -3.70
C ALA A 104 4.45 5.40 -5.02
N SER A 105 3.65 4.52 -5.63
CA SER A 105 3.94 3.99 -6.96
C SER A 105 3.70 5.07 -8.03
N TYR A 106 4.50 5.02 -9.08
CA TYR A 106 4.32 5.88 -10.25
C TYR A 106 2.97 5.57 -10.91
N GLY A 107 2.22 6.61 -11.27
CA GLY A 107 0.86 6.43 -11.82
C GLY A 107 -0.22 6.19 -10.76
N GLY A 108 0.12 6.25 -9.47
CA GLY A 108 -0.86 6.18 -8.38
C GLY A 108 -1.89 7.30 -8.46
N GLY A 109 -3.16 6.92 -8.52
CA GLY A 109 -4.30 7.82 -8.69
C GLY A 109 -4.81 7.95 -10.12
N ALA A 110 -4.06 7.52 -11.14
CA ALA A 110 -4.51 7.49 -12.54
C ALA A 110 -5.22 6.18 -12.92
N GLY A 111 -5.29 5.20 -12.03
CA GLY A 111 -6.03 3.95 -12.24
C GLY A 111 -5.44 2.98 -13.28
N VAL A 112 -4.28 3.28 -13.86
CA VAL A 112 -3.68 2.46 -14.93
C VAL A 112 -3.21 1.12 -14.38
N TYR A 113 -2.48 1.14 -13.27
CA TYR A 113 -1.99 -0.08 -12.61
C TYR A 113 -2.62 -0.27 -11.24
N SER A 114 -2.98 -1.49 -10.91
CA SER A 114 -3.62 -1.83 -9.62
C SER A 114 -2.69 -1.62 -8.42
N PHE A 115 -1.36 -1.77 -8.61
CA PHE A 115 -0.37 -1.46 -7.58
C PHE A 115 -0.21 0.06 -7.32
N GLY A 116 -0.77 0.93 -8.16
CA GLY A 116 -0.72 2.38 -8.01
C GLY A 116 -1.36 2.90 -6.72
N GLU A 117 -2.29 2.14 -6.13
CA GLU A 117 -2.91 2.48 -4.86
C GLU A 117 -2.06 2.11 -3.64
N TYR A 118 -1.02 1.28 -3.83
CA TYR A 118 -0.12 0.88 -2.75
C TYR A 118 0.87 1.98 -2.44
N ARG A 119 0.88 2.37 -1.17
CA ARG A 119 1.75 3.41 -0.63
C ARG A 119 2.08 3.15 0.82
N TYR A 120 3.22 3.64 1.26
CA TYR A 120 3.60 3.56 2.66
C TYR A 120 4.30 4.84 3.12
N PHE A 121 4.29 5.04 4.42
CA PHE A 121 5.07 6.06 5.09
C PHE A 121 6.19 5.42 5.88
N LYS A 122 7.35 6.03 5.80
CA LYS A 122 8.52 5.73 6.62
C LYS A 122 8.73 6.91 7.56
N ILE A 123 8.52 6.70 8.84
CA ILE A 123 8.79 7.68 9.88
C ILE A 123 10.15 7.36 10.45
N ILE A 124 11.05 8.32 10.44
CA ILE A 124 12.39 8.22 10.98
C ILE A 124 12.46 9.13 12.19
N PHE A 125 12.83 8.58 13.35
CA PHE A 125 12.97 9.32 14.58
C PHE A 125 14.42 9.82 14.77
N LYS A 126 14.64 10.75 15.69
CA LYS A 126 15.96 11.36 15.97
C LYS A 126 17.03 10.36 16.41
N ASP A 127 16.62 9.23 16.98
CA ASP A 127 17.48 8.10 17.34
C ASP A 127 17.74 7.13 16.18
N ASN A 128 17.37 7.50 14.94
CA ASN A 128 17.46 6.70 13.72
C ASN A 128 16.59 5.43 13.72
N VAL A 129 15.65 5.29 14.64
CA VAL A 129 14.67 4.21 14.58
C VAL A 129 13.66 4.52 13.47
N GLU A 130 13.32 3.48 12.71
CA GLU A 130 12.39 3.58 11.58
C GLU A 130 11.10 2.81 11.85
N VAL A 131 9.99 3.43 11.53
CA VAL A 131 8.65 2.81 11.57
C VAL A 131 8.02 2.92 10.19
N ILE A 132 7.51 1.79 9.69
CA ILE A 132 6.84 1.72 8.38
C ILE A 132 5.35 1.48 8.59
N ILE A 133 4.54 2.36 8.02
CA ILE A 133 3.08 2.34 8.08
C ILE A 133 2.55 2.23 6.66
N THR A 134 1.80 1.19 6.37
CA THR A 134 1.29 0.93 5.03
C THR A 134 -0.18 1.32 4.87
N CYS A 135 -0.63 1.48 3.63
CA CYS A 135 -2.04 1.74 3.30
C CYS A 135 -3.00 0.60 3.74
N LEU A 136 -2.47 -0.59 4.04
CA LEU A 136 -3.26 -1.69 4.63
C LEU A 136 -3.67 -1.40 6.08
N MET A 137 -2.92 -0.56 6.82
CA MET A 137 -3.27 -0.17 8.18
C MET A 137 -4.23 1.01 8.21
N ILE A 138 -4.01 2.00 7.33
CA ILE A 138 -4.77 3.25 7.31
C ILE A 138 -5.31 3.46 5.91
N ASN A 139 -6.63 3.33 5.76
CA ASN A 139 -7.27 3.70 4.50
C ASN A 139 -7.06 5.19 4.26
N ASN A 140 -6.79 5.57 3.00
CA ASN A 140 -6.46 6.95 2.62
C ASN A 140 -5.29 7.56 3.44
N ILE A 141 -4.28 6.74 3.72
CA ILE A 141 -3.09 7.10 4.51
C ILE A 141 -2.45 8.41 4.04
N LYS A 142 -2.51 8.71 2.74
CA LYS A 142 -1.97 9.91 2.10
C LYS A 142 -2.48 11.20 2.75
N ASN A 143 -3.76 11.23 3.13
CA ASN A 143 -4.39 12.41 3.70
C ASN A 143 -4.44 12.34 5.23
N ILE A 144 -4.66 11.13 5.76
CA ILE A 144 -4.89 10.94 7.20
C ILE A 144 -3.60 11.13 7.99
N LEU A 145 -2.52 10.46 7.62
CA LEU A 145 -1.30 10.44 8.44
C LEU A 145 -0.60 11.80 8.54
N PRO A 146 -0.40 12.58 7.46
CA PRO A 146 0.17 13.92 7.57
C PRO A 146 -0.66 14.85 8.46
N ASN A 147 -1.99 14.81 8.33
CA ASN A 147 -2.89 15.62 9.15
C ASN A 147 -2.90 15.21 10.62
N LEU A 148 -2.64 13.92 10.92
CA LEU A 148 -2.54 13.43 12.29
C LEU A 148 -1.23 13.87 12.95
N LEU A 149 -0.12 13.80 12.23
CA LEU A 149 1.20 14.11 12.76
C LEU A 149 1.49 15.63 12.74
N GLY A 150 0.88 16.38 11.81
CA GLY A 150 1.12 17.81 11.66
C GLY A 150 2.55 18.13 11.21
N VAL A 151 3.18 17.25 10.45
CA VAL A 151 4.57 17.38 9.98
C VAL A 151 4.62 17.43 8.45
N GLU A 152 5.67 18.07 7.94
CA GLU A 152 5.95 18.08 6.50
C GLU A 152 6.38 16.68 6.04
N VAL A 153 5.95 16.32 4.82
CA VAL A 153 6.16 14.99 4.26
C VAL A 153 6.98 15.08 2.97
N ASP A 154 8.13 14.44 2.98
CA ASP A 154 8.97 14.24 1.80
C ASP A 154 8.35 13.16 0.88
N LYS A 155 7.92 13.54 -0.32
CA LYS A 155 7.29 12.64 -1.29
C LYS A 155 8.31 11.99 -2.19
N LYS A 156 8.30 10.65 -2.23
CA LYS A 156 9.16 9.83 -3.09
C LYS A 156 8.32 8.95 -4.01
N LEU A 157 8.51 9.09 -5.32
CA LEU A 157 7.85 8.24 -6.31
C LEU A 157 8.76 7.08 -6.69
N ARG A 158 8.19 5.90 -6.82
CA ARG A 158 8.84 4.67 -7.29
C ARG A 158 8.00 4.02 -8.39
N VAL A 159 8.60 3.19 -9.23
CA VAL A 159 7.85 2.41 -10.22
C VAL A 159 6.81 1.54 -9.52
N VAL A 160 7.26 0.79 -8.51
CA VAL A 160 6.39 0.07 -7.57
C VAL A 160 6.85 0.40 -6.15
N ALA A 161 5.92 0.69 -5.24
CA ALA A 161 6.23 1.10 -3.86
C ALA A 161 6.61 -0.10 -2.97
N PHE A 162 7.60 -0.88 -3.37
CA PHE A 162 8.19 -1.93 -2.52
C PHE A 162 8.87 -1.33 -1.29
N ILE A 163 8.77 -2.02 -0.16
CA ILE A 163 9.48 -1.69 1.08
C ILE A 163 10.90 -2.30 0.99
N TYR A 164 11.90 -1.48 1.18
CA TYR A 164 13.31 -1.89 1.27
C TYR A 164 13.85 -1.60 2.66
#